data_50bf313517788f33459c29ebd4c04851
#
_entry.id   50bf313517788f33459c29ebd4c04851
#
_cell.length_a   1.000
_cell.length_b   1.000
_cell.length_c   1.000
_cell.angle_alpha   90.00
_cell.angle_beta   90.00
_cell.angle_gamma   90.00
#
_symmetry.space_group_name_H-M   'P 1'
#
loop_
_entity.id
_entity.type
_entity.pdbx_description
1 polymer ?
#
loop_
_entity_poly.entity_id
_entity_poly.type
_entity_poly.pdbx_seq_one_letter_code
_entity_poly.pdbx_strand_id
1 'polypeptide(L)'
;MRRDFLVGKSRSSSNLSVVRGCLVFLSLLLLSVKLIGHPAVVVIDPGHGGIDRGGMPGQRLPEKPYTLDVAKRLARILDGTDDIKVVLTRTGDYFVPLPWRTAIANREVGHRAVFVSLHFNAGWRQGAYGIETYYNNSRGYRLAVLIHPRVIQALGSIDRGIRHRGYFVLRRNRLPGVLVECGFLTNPAEASRITDSSYRERIARAIAAGIMRYD
;
A
#
# COMPACT_ATOMS: atom_id res chain seq x y z
N MET A 1 7.76 18.66 -90.77
CA MET A 1 8.69 18.47 -89.66
C MET A 1 7.96 18.72 -88.34
N ARG A 2 7.52 17.67 -87.66
CA ARG A 2 6.92 17.76 -86.33
C ARG A 2 7.75 16.94 -85.37
N ARG A 3 8.13 17.53 -84.26
CA ARG A 3 8.82 16.85 -83.18
C ARG A 3 7.84 16.68 -82.05
N ASP A 4 7.59 15.44 -81.73
CA ASP A 4 6.74 15.07 -80.55
C ASP A 4 7.61 15.09 -79.29
N PHE A 5 7.13 15.81 -78.27
CA PHE A 5 7.69 15.79 -76.94
C PHE A 5 6.94 14.81 -76.07
N LEU A 6 7.57 13.73 -75.67
CA LEU A 6 7.07 12.79 -74.67
C LEU A 6 7.35 13.32 -73.26
N VAL A 7 6.30 13.57 -72.50
CA VAL A 7 6.36 13.92 -71.11
C VAL A 7 6.29 12.64 -70.28
N GLY A 8 7.43 12.32 -69.63
CA GLY A 8 7.51 11.21 -68.69
C GLY A 8 6.85 11.52 -67.33
N LYS A 9 5.86 10.70 -66.94
CA LYS A 9 5.28 10.73 -65.59
C LYS A 9 6.18 9.95 -64.60
N SER A 10 6.86 10.66 -63.76
CA SER A 10 7.49 10.10 -62.58
C SER A 10 6.43 9.72 -61.51
N ARG A 11 6.32 8.44 -61.19
CA ARG A 11 5.50 7.97 -60.09
C ARG A 11 6.28 8.04 -58.78
N SER A 12 5.91 8.94 -57.91
CA SER A 12 6.37 8.98 -56.51
C SER A 12 5.74 7.81 -55.74
N SER A 13 6.47 6.70 -55.56
CA SER A 13 6.06 5.54 -54.74
C SER A 13 6.77 5.42 -53.39
N SER A 14 7.56 6.45 -53.00
CA SER A 14 8.41 6.37 -51.82
C SER A 14 7.82 6.87 -50.51
N ASN A 15 6.63 7.53 -50.53
CA ASN A 15 6.09 8.13 -49.33
C ASN A 15 5.14 7.23 -48.52
N LEU A 16 4.61 6.12 -49.10
CA LEU A 16 3.68 5.25 -48.40
C LEU A 16 4.37 4.22 -47.48
N SER A 17 5.59 3.82 -47.83
CA SER A 17 6.37 2.85 -47.03
C SER A 17 6.96 3.47 -45.76
N VAL A 18 7.38 4.75 -45.82
CA VAL A 18 7.91 5.47 -44.64
C VAL A 18 6.82 5.75 -43.61
N VAL A 19 5.62 6.13 -44.05
CA VAL A 19 4.49 6.40 -43.14
C VAL A 19 4.00 5.12 -42.45
N ARG A 20 3.98 3.96 -43.16
CA ARG A 20 3.63 2.67 -42.57
C ARG A 20 4.70 2.20 -41.57
N GLY A 21 5.98 2.43 -41.83
CA GLY A 21 7.09 2.10 -40.92
C GLY A 21 7.00 2.92 -39.62
N CYS A 22 6.73 4.23 -39.68
CA CYS A 22 6.58 5.10 -38.52
C CYS A 22 5.35 4.75 -37.67
N LEU A 23 4.22 4.38 -38.28
CA LEU A 23 3.02 3.98 -37.54
C LEU A 23 3.19 2.64 -36.80
N VAL A 24 3.90 1.68 -37.37
CA VAL A 24 4.20 0.40 -36.72
C VAL A 24 5.20 0.61 -35.57
N PHE A 25 6.20 1.48 -35.74
CA PHE A 25 7.14 1.82 -34.66
C PHE A 25 6.47 2.58 -33.51
N LEU A 26 5.54 3.49 -33.81
CA LEU A 26 4.81 4.24 -32.80
C LEU A 26 3.84 3.34 -32.01
N SER A 27 3.19 2.36 -32.67
CA SER A 27 2.32 1.39 -31.99
C SER A 27 3.10 0.39 -31.13
N LEU A 28 4.33 0.00 -31.54
CA LEU A 28 5.23 -0.83 -30.71
C LEU A 28 5.83 -0.05 -29.52
N LEU A 29 6.06 1.26 -29.67
CA LEU A 29 6.51 2.11 -28.55
C LEU A 29 5.41 2.32 -27.51
N LEU A 30 4.14 2.35 -27.90
CA LEU A 30 3.01 2.46 -26.99
C LEU A 30 2.74 1.15 -26.20
N LEU A 31 3.17 0.00 -26.71
CA LEU A 31 3.06 -1.29 -26.00
C LEU A 31 4.17 -1.47 -24.95
N SER A 32 5.14 -0.60 -24.87
CA SER A 32 6.27 -0.66 -23.93
C SER A 32 6.12 0.27 -22.72
N VAL A 33 4.94 0.84 -22.49
CA VAL A 33 4.63 1.40 -21.17
C VAL A 33 4.55 0.22 -20.21
N LYS A 34 5.69 -0.16 -19.63
CA LYS A 34 5.70 -1.01 -18.44
C LYS A 34 4.73 -0.34 -17.46
N LEU A 35 3.56 -0.94 -17.28
CA LEU A 35 2.72 -0.63 -16.14
C LEU A 35 3.64 -0.67 -14.93
N ILE A 36 3.80 0.46 -14.24
CA ILE A 36 4.53 0.50 -12.97
C ILE A 36 3.79 -0.50 -12.09
N GLY A 37 4.46 -1.63 -11.82
CA GLY A 37 3.78 -2.76 -11.22
C GLY A 37 3.55 -2.50 -9.74
N HIS A 38 2.29 -2.35 -9.34
CA HIS A 38 1.88 -2.48 -7.95
C HIS A 38 2.04 -3.94 -7.47
N PRO A 39 2.02 -4.22 -6.15
CA PRO A 39 2.03 -5.59 -5.64
C PRO A 39 0.86 -6.41 -6.19
N ALA A 40 1.11 -7.67 -6.54
CA ALA A 40 0.05 -8.60 -6.94
C ALA A 40 -0.70 -9.19 -5.73
N VAL A 41 -0.07 -9.17 -4.54
CA VAL A 41 -0.67 -9.63 -3.28
C VAL A 41 -0.41 -8.62 -2.17
N VAL A 42 -1.45 -8.28 -1.43
CA VAL A 42 -1.35 -7.44 -0.24
C VAL A 42 -1.85 -8.23 0.97
N VAL A 43 -0.94 -8.56 1.89
CA VAL A 43 -1.29 -9.18 3.15
C VAL A 43 -1.51 -8.08 4.18
N ILE A 44 -2.74 -7.94 4.66
CA ILE A 44 -3.15 -6.96 5.66
C ILE A 44 -3.27 -7.69 7.00
N ASP A 45 -2.58 -7.18 8.02
CA ASP A 45 -2.58 -7.75 9.37
C ASP A 45 -3.23 -6.76 10.35
N PRO A 46 -4.54 -6.90 10.64
CA PRO A 46 -5.16 -6.13 11.71
C PRO A 46 -4.59 -6.55 13.06
N GLY A 47 -3.86 -5.67 13.75
CA GLY A 47 -3.28 -5.96 15.06
C GLY A 47 -4.32 -6.42 16.07
N HIS A 48 -3.89 -7.23 17.06
CA HIS A 48 -4.72 -7.72 18.16
C HIS A 48 -5.92 -8.58 17.73
N GLY A 49 -6.92 -8.74 18.60
CA GLY A 49 -8.16 -9.48 18.31
C GLY A 49 -8.53 -10.50 19.41
N GLY A 50 -9.81 -10.76 19.60
CA GLY A 50 -10.33 -11.67 20.62
C GLY A 50 -9.94 -11.23 22.03
N ILE A 51 -9.23 -12.10 22.75
CA ILE A 51 -8.72 -11.84 24.11
C ILE A 51 -7.64 -10.76 24.17
N ASP A 52 -6.89 -10.57 23.08
CA ASP A 52 -5.93 -9.49 22.97
C ASP A 52 -6.63 -8.21 22.51
N ARG A 53 -6.89 -7.33 23.44
CA ARG A 53 -7.60 -6.07 23.16
C ARG A 53 -6.70 -4.98 22.54
N GLY A 54 -5.37 -5.12 22.67
CA GLY A 54 -4.41 -4.06 22.35
C GLY A 54 -4.41 -2.91 23.35
N GLY A 55 -3.34 -2.11 23.31
CA GLY A 55 -3.13 -0.97 24.17
C GLY A 55 -2.50 -1.32 25.53
N MET A 56 -2.59 -0.36 26.46
CA MET A 56 -2.00 -0.43 27.78
C MET A 56 -3.01 -0.85 28.85
N PRO A 57 -2.56 -1.42 29.98
CA PRO A 57 -3.43 -1.64 31.14
C PRO A 57 -4.16 -0.35 31.54
N GLY A 58 -5.48 -0.44 31.75
CA GLY A 58 -6.32 0.71 32.11
C GLY A 58 -6.73 1.63 30.94
N GLN A 59 -6.22 1.40 29.73
CA GLN A 59 -6.63 2.15 28.54
C GLN A 59 -8.12 1.90 28.24
N ARG A 60 -8.89 2.99 28.06
CA ARG A 60 -10.34 2.93 27.85
C ARG A 60 -10.71 2.26 26.52
N LEU A 61 -10.12 2.70 25.42
CA LEU A 61 -10.43 2.22 24.08
C LEU A 61 -9.45 1.11 23.68
N PRO A 62 -9.93 -0.09 23.32
CA PRO A 62 -9.08 -1.15 22.79
C PRO A 62 -8.67 -0.84 21.35
N GLU A 63 -7.51 -1.37 20.90
CA GLU A 63 -7.07 -1.19 19.50
C GLU A 63 -7.84 -2.09 18.52
N LYS A 64 -8.16 -3.30 18.93
CA LYS A 64 -8.64 -4.39 18.07
C LYS A 64 -9.82 -4.06 17.15
N PRO A 65 -10.84 -3.25 17.52
CA PRO A 65 -11.94 -2.92 16.62
C PRO A 65 -11.50 -1.91 15.55
N TYR A 66 -10.63 -0.98 15.89
CA TYR A 66 -10.16 0.07 14.95
C TYR A 66 -9.19 -0.48 13.94
N THR A 67 -8.26 -1.36 14.34
CA THR A 67 -7.35 -2.05 13.43
C THR A 67 -8.11 -2.90 12.42
N LEU A 68 -9.14 -3.64 12.87
CA LEU A 68 -9.99 -4.45 12.01
C LEU A 68 -10.81 -3.59 11.03
N ASP A 69 -11.36 -2.46 11.49
CA ASP A 69 -12.14 -1.57 10.63
C ASP A 69 -11.27 -0.94 9.53
N VAL A 70 -10.10 -0.44 9.88
CA VAL A 70 -9.14 0.10 8.89
C VAL A 70 -8.72 -1.00 7.89
N ALA A 71 -8.44 -2.21 8.37
CA ALA A 71 -8.06 -3.33 7.52
C ALA A 71 -9.16 -3.71 6.52
N LYS A 72 -10.43 -3.76 6.96
CA LYS A 72 -11.57 -4.05 6.08
C LYS A 72 -11.77 -2.95 5.02
N ARG A 73 -11.57 -1.68 5.38
CA ARG A 73 -11.63 -0.56 4.45
C ARG A 73 -10.50 -0.64 3.42
N LEU A 74 -9.27 -0.89 3.88
CA LEU A 74 -8.11 -1.07 3.02
C LEU A 74 -8.31 -2.23 2.06
N ALA A 75 -8.81 -3.38 2.56
CA ALA A 75 -9.13 -4.53 1.72
C ALA A 75 -10.14 -4.16 0.62
N ARG A 76 -11.26 -3.52 0.97
CA ARG A 76 -12.29 -3.11 -0.01
C ARG A 76 -11.74 -2.14 -1.06
N ILE A 77 -10.84 -1.21 -0.69
CA ILE A 77 -10.22 -0.26 -1.62
C ILE A 77 -9.32 -1.01 -2.62
N LEU A 78 -8.55 -1.98 -2.14
CA LEU A 78 -7.63 -2.76 -2.96
C LEU A 78 -8.35 -3.81 -3.82
N ASP A 79 -9.42 -4.45 -3.31
CA ASP A 79 -10.26 -5.39 -4.08
C ASP A 79 -10.94 -4.71 -5.28
N GLY A 80 -11.15 -3.38 -5.23
CA GLY A 80 -11.62 -2.58 -6.36
C GLY A 80 -10.55 -2.29 -7.43
N THR A 81 -9.33 -2.80 -7.25
CA THR A 81 -8.23 -2.66 -8.21
C THR A 81 -8.00 -4.00 -8.89
N ASP A 82 -8.06 -4.04 -10.21
CA ASP A 82 -7.77 -5.24 -10.98
C ASP A 82 -6.35 -5.74 -10.66
N ASP A 83 -6.17 -7.07 -10.61
CA ASP A 83 -4.90 -7.76 -10.40
C ASP A 83 -4.29 -7.71 -8.98
N ILE A 84 -5.03 -7.30 -7.95
CA ILE A 84 -4.58 -7.39 -6.55
C ILE A 84 -5.36 -8.46 -5.78
N LYS A 85 -4.65 -9.48 -5.29
CA LYS A 85 -5.16 -10.41 -4.30
C LYS A 85 -4.97 -9.83 -2.89
N VAL A 86 -6.04 -9.70 -2.12
CA VAL A 86 -6.00 -9.28 -0.72
C VAL A 86 -6.09 -10.48 0.22
N VAL A 87 -5.20 -10.54 1.21
CA VAL A 87 -5.18 -11.57 2.25
C VAL A 87 -5.23 -10.89 3.62
N LEU A 88 -6.23 -11.19 4.43
CA LEU A 88 -6.34 -10.70 5.81
C LEU A 88 -5.87 -11.78 6.80
N THR A 89 -5.06 -11.42 7.80
CA THR A 89 -4.66 -12.37 8.86
C THR A 89 -5.81 -12.68 9.81
N ARG A 90 -6.79 -11.76 9.94
CA ARG A 90 -8.10 -11.99 10.58
C ARG A 90 -9.18 -11.15 9.90
N THR A 91 -10.40 -11.69 9.85
CA THR A 91 -11.58 -11.04 9.27
C THR A 91 -12.64 -10.69 10.30
N GLY A 92 -12.45 -11.13 11.54
CA GLY A 92 -13.37 -10.94 12.68
C GLY A 92 -12.62 -10.60 13.98
N ASP A 93 -13.38 -10.50 15.07
CA ASP A 93 -12.82 -10.28 16.42
C ASP A 93 -12.44 -11.61 17.07
N TYR A 94 -11.35 -12.21 16.60
CA TYR A 94 -10.74 -13.40 17.19
C TYR A 94 -9.23 -13.23 17.30
N PHE A 95 -8.63 -13.94 18.26
CA PHE A 95 -7.19 -13.89 18.50
C PHE A 95 -6.42 -14.71 17.45
N VAL A 96 -5.40 -14.10 16.84
CA VAL A 96 -4.46 -14.77 15.96
C VAL A 96 -3.06 -14.61 16.56
N PRO A 97 -2.40 -15.70 16.98
CA PRO A 97 -1.04 -15.65 17.50
C PRO A 97 -0.04 -15.08 16.49
N LEU A 98 0.98 -14.36 16.96
CA LEU A 98 2.00 -13.74 16.08
C LEU A 98 2.65 -14.71 15.08
N PRO A 99 2.99 -15.98 15.45
CA PRO A 99 3.53 -16.94 14.50
C PRO A 99 2.57 -17.25 13.34
N TRP A 100 1.26 -17.28 13.61
CA TRP A 100 0.27 -17.57 12.57
C TRP A 100 0.10 -16.39 11.60
N ARG A 101 0.18 -15.13 12.10
CA ARG A 101 0.15 -13.93 11.23
C ARG A 101 1.30 -13.98 10.23
N THR A 102 2.51 -14.32 10.69
CA THR A 102 3.67 -14.44 9.82
C THR A 102 3.61 -15.68 8.92
N ALA A 103 3.02 -16.78 9.38
CA ALA A 103 2.82 -17.96 8.55
C ALA A 103 1.86 -17.67 7.39
N ILE A 104 0.76 -16.95 7.64
CA ILE A 104 -0.17 -16.51 6.59
C ILE A 104 0.57 -15.63 5.56
N ALA A 105 1.32 -14.62 6.02
CA ALA A 105 2.09 -13.75 5.13
C ALA A 105 3.13 -14.53 4.30
N ASN A 106 3.85 -15.45 4.93
CA ASN A 106 4.93 -16.20 4.29
C ASN A 106 4.46 -17.24 3.25
N ARG A 107 3.16 -17.57 3.20
CA ARG A 107 2.58 -18.36 2.09
C ARG A 107 2.61 -17.62 0.76
N GLU A 108 2.66 -16.31 0.80
CA GLU A 108 2.68 -15.45 -0.39
C GLU A 108 4.11 -15.13 -0.87
N VAL A 109 5.14 -15.77 -0.30
CA VAL A 109 6.53 -15.64 -0.77
C VAL A 109 6.66 -16.26 -2.17
N GLY A 110 7.32 -15.55 -3.08
CA GLY A 110 7.41 -15.93 -4.49
C GLY A 110 6.45 -15.14 -5.38
N HIS A 111 5.44 -14.51 -4.81
CA HIS A 111 4.57 -13.54 -5.47
C HIS A 111 5.11 -12.11 -5.27
N ARG A 112 4.66 -11.16 -6.07
CA ARG A 112 4.91 -9.73 -5.83
C ARG A 112 4.02 -9.28 -4.67
N ALA A 113 4.42 -9.64 -3.44
CA ALA A 113 3.61 -9.49 -2.24
C ALA A 113 4.23 -8.50 -1.26
N VAL A 114 3.36 -7.76 -0.54
CA VAL A 114 3.73 -6.90 0.59
C VAL A 114 2.90 -7.24 1.82
N PHE A 115 3.43 -6.89 3.00
CA PHE A 115 2.78 -7.08 4.29
C PHE A 115 2.59 -5.74 5.00
N VAL A 116 1.36 -5.46 5.46
CA VAL A 116 1.03 -4.23 6.19
C VAL A 116 0.29 -4.60 7.48
N SER A 117 0.96 -4.43 8.61
CA SER A 117 0.36 -4.56 9.94
C SER A 117 -0.20 -3.20 10.39
N LEU A 118 -1.41 -3.20 10.93
CA LEU A 118 -2.15 -2.00 11.31
C LEU A 118 -2.35 -1.97 12.82
N HIS A 119 -1.94 -0.86 13.44
CA HIS A 119 -1.98 -0.64 14.87
C HIS A 119 -2.42 0.79 15.22
N PHE A 120 -2.75 0.99 16.49
CA PHE A 120 -2.93 2.29 17.11
C PHE A 120 -2.11 2.32 18.39
N ASN A 121 -1.21 3.26 18.48
CA ASN A 121 -0.22 3.35 19.54
C ASN A 121 -0.83 3.65 20.91
N ALA A 122 -0.07 3.34 21.95
CA ALA A 122 -0.38 3.68 23.32
C ALA A 122 0.89 4.24 24.00
N GLY A 123 0.79 5.42 24.57
CA GLY A 123 1.90 6.09 25.23
C GLY A 123 1.70 6.21 26.73
N TRP A 124 2.75 5.93 27.54
CA TRP A 124 2.75 6.18 28.99
C TRP A 124 2.65 7.67 29.33
N ARG A 125 3.15 8.55 28.44
CA ARG A 125 3.04 10.00 28.62
C ARG A 125 1.67 10.44 28.10
N GLN A 126 0.87 11.06 28.96
CA GLN A 126 -0.31 11.78 28.49
C GLN A 126 0.12 12.84 27.49
N GLY A 127 -0.57 12.89 26.35
CA GLY A 127 -0.26 13.85 25.29
C GLY A 127 0.64 13.33 24.16
N ALA A 128 1.14 12.08 24.22
CA ALA A 128 1.78 11.50 23.03
C ALA A 128 0.78 11.40 21.88
N TYR A 129 1.15 11.84 20.67
CA TYR A 129 0.33 11.82 19.46
C TYR A 129 1.19 11.77 18.20
N GLY A 130 0.59 11.44 17.08
CA GLY A 130 1.24 11.37 15.77
C GLY A 130 1.35 9.96 15.20
N ILE A 131 1.94 9.86 14.04
CA ILE A 131 2.05 8.63 13.24
C ILE A 131 3.48 8.11 13.27
N GLU A 132 3.63 6.81 13.48
CA GLU A 132 4.92 6.10 13.35
C GLU A 132 4.77 4.97 12.34
N THR A 133 5.83 4.68 11.57
CA THR A 133 5.86 3.50 10.71
C THR A 133 7.13 2.72 10.97
N TYR A 134 6.98 1.44 11.24
CA TYR A 134 8.07 0.54 11.57
C TYR A 134 8.37 -0.42 10.43
N TYR A 135 9.65 -0.73 10.25
CA TYR A 135 10.15 -1.71 9.29
C TYR A 135 11.29 -2.54 9.91
N ASN A 136 11.66 -3.67 9.27
CA ASN A 136 12.78 -4.49 9.75
C ASN A 136 13.90 -4.73 8.72
N ASN A 137 13.67 -4.45 7.44
CA ASN A 137 14.66 -4.63 6.36
C ASN A 137 14.53 -3.56 5.27
N SER A 138 15.47 -3.52 4.33
CA SER A 138 15.52 -2.51 3.26
C SER A 138 14.29 -2.50 2.37
N ARG A 139 13.69 -3.68 2.09
CA ARG A 139 12.45 -3.76 1.29
C ARG A 139 11.26 -3.16 2.05
N GLY A 140 11.17 -3.45 3.37
CA GLY A 140 10.17 -2.82 4.24
C GLY A 140 10.38 -1.32 4.36
N TYR A 141 11.63 -0.83 4.42
CA TYR A 141 11.92 0.60 4.40
C TYR A 141 11.39 1.27 3.12
N ARG A 142 11.61 0.68 1.94
CA ARG A 142 11.06 1.21 0.69
C ARG A 142 9.52 1.32 0.73
N LEU A 143 8.84 0.32 1.29
CA LEU A 143 7.40 0.37 1.47
C LEU A 143 6.99 1.45 2.48
N ALA A 144 7.73 1.60 3.59
CA ALA A 144 7.47 2.62 4.60
C ALA A 144 7.54 4.05 4.05
N VAL A 145 8.55 4.38 3.24
CA VAL A 145 8.71 5.72 2.63
C VAL A 145 7.61 6.06 1.62
N LEU A 146 6.90 5.05 1.10
CA LEU A 146 5.76 5.25 0.23
C LEU A 146 4.45 5.44 1.00
N ILE A 147 4.28 4.75 2.12
CA ILE A 147 3.05 4.78 2.93
C ILE A 147 3.06 5.97 3.90
N HIS A 148 4.11 6.10 4.70
CA HIS A 148 4.17 7.01 5.85
C HIS A 148 3.83 8.48 5.51
N PRO A 149 4.47 9.14 4.52
CA PRO A 149 4.19 10.53 4.21
C PRO A 149 2.76 10.74 3.71
N ARG A 150 2.17 9.74 3.05
CA ARG A 150 0.78 9.80 2.60
C ARG A 150 -0.20 9.75 3.75
N VAL A 151 0.09 8.95 4.77
CA VAL A 151 -0.72 8.89 6.00
C VAL A 151 -0.62 10.21 6.75
N ILE A 152 0.61 10.77 6.92
CA ILE A 152 0.82 12.08 7.54
C ILE A 152 0.00 13.17 6.82
N GLN A 153 0.14 13.26 5.52
CA GLN A 153 -0.56 14.27 4.70
C GLN A 153 -2.09 14.13 4.79
N ALA A 154 -2.60 12.91 4.67
CA ALA A 154 -4.06 12.66 4.69
C ALA A 154 -4.70 12.98 6.05
N LEU A 155 -3.96 12.82 7.14
CA LEU A 155 -4.48 13.02 8.48
C LEU A 155 -4.16 14.39 9.08
N GLY A 156 -3.24 15.16 8.48
CA GLY A 156 -2.71 16.38 9.07
C GLY A 156 -2.09 16.12 10.44
N SER A 157 -1.43 14.97 10.61
CA SER A 157 -0.90 14.51 11.89
C SER A 157 0.60 14.79 12.02
N ILE A 158 1.13 14.73 13.24
CA ILE A 158 2.56 14.84 13.50
C ILE A 158 3.31 13.63 12.97
N ASP A 159 4.40 13.93 12.26
CA ASP A 159 5.37 12.94 11.81
C ASP A 159 6.30 12.54 12.98
N ARG A 160 6.17 11.29 13.44
CA ARG A 160 7.06 10.71 14.45
C ARG A 160 8.16 9.84 13.84
N GLY A 161 8.14 9.69 12.52
CA GLY A 161 9.18 9.08 11.71
C GLY A 161 8.97 7.62 11.35
N ILE A 162 9.81 7.22 10.39
CA ILE A 162 9.97 5.84 9.94
C ILE A 162 11.14 5.24 10.74
N ARG A 163 10.91 4.08 11.42
CA ARG A 163 11.86 3.53 12.38
C ARG A 163 12.14 2.06 12.14
N HIS A 164 13.39 1.66 12.26
CA HIS A 164 13.77 0.24 12.31
C HIS A 164 13.38 -0.37 13.65
N ARG A 165 12.62 -1.48 13.62
CA ARG A 165 12.24 -2.25 14.82
C ARG A 165 12.07 -3.73 14.49
N GLY A 166 12.54 -4.57 15.42
CA GLY A 166 12.45 -6.03 15.33
C GLY A 166 11.14 -6.60 15.86
N TYR A 167 9.97 -5.95 15.62
CA TYR A 167 8.69 -6.54 15.96
C TYR A 167 8.55 -7.93 15.36
N PHE A 168 7.92 -8.86 16.08
CA PHE A 168 7.83 -10.26 15.66
C PHE A 168 7.28 -10.39 14.25
N VAL A 169 6.16 -9.72 13.93
CA VAL A 169 5.51 -9.77 12.63
C VAL A 169 6.34 -9.18 11.49
N LEU A 170 7.30 -8.31 11.78
CA LEU A 170 8.23 -7.76 10.79
C LEU A 170 9.50 -8.61 10.67
N ARG A 171 10.03 -9.10 11.77
CA ARG A 171 11.28 -9.88 11.80
C ARG A 171 11.11 -11.31 11.26
N ARG A 172 9.94 -11.93 11.49
CA ARG A 172 9.62 -13.29 11.04
C ARG A 172 8.89 -13.33 9.71
N ASN A 173 8.48 -12.18 9.21
CA ASN A 173 7.89 -12.02 7.89
C ASN A 173 8.99 -11.94 6.83
N ARG A 174 8.81 -12.67 5.73
CA ARG A 174 9.75 -12.75 4.60
C ARG A 174 9.39 -11.80 3.45
N LEU A 175 8.21 -11.15 3.50
CA LEU A 175 7.78 -10.14 2.54
C LEU A 175 8.35 -8.76 2.88
N PRO A 176 8.38 -7.81 1.94
CA PRO A 176 8.49 -6.39 2.27
C PRO A 176 7.37 -6.03 3.26
N GLY A 177 7.72 -5.62 4.48
CA GLY A 177 6.73 -5.47 5.54
C GLY A 177 6.88 -4.19 6.34
N VAL A 178 5.73 -3.60 6.67
CA VAL A 178 5.62 -2.44 7.57
C VAL A 178 4.59 -2.68 8.66
N LEU A 179 4.76 -1.99 9.80
CA LEU A 179 3.75 -1.83 10.82
C LEU A 179 3.48 -0.33 10.95
N VAL A 180 2.22 0.06 10.78
CA VAL A 180 1.79 1.46 10.81
C VAL A 180 1.00 1.71 12.09
N GLU A 181 1.53 2.60 12.94
CA GLU A 181 0.85 3.15 14.11
C GLU A 181 0.07 4.39 13.67
N CYS A 182 -1.25 4.24 13.57
CA CYS A 182 -2.15 5.22 12.96
C CYS A 182 -2.65 6.29 13.94
N GLY A 183 -1.92 6.54 15.03
CA GLY A 183 -2.26 7.50 16.09
C GLY A 183 -2.31 6.84 17.47
N PHE A 184 -2.48 7.63 18.53
CA PHE A 184 -2.42 7.19 19.93
C PHE A 184 -3.82 7.15 20.55
N LEU A 185 -4.31 5.97 20.91
CA LEU A 185 -5.60 5.82 21.61
C LEU A 185 -5.58 6.33 23.07
N THR A 186 -4.38 6.53 23.62
CA THR A 186 -4.18 7.17 24.94
C THR A 186 -4.27 8.70 24.90
N ASN A 187 -4.19 9.32 23.71
CA ASN A 187 -4.41 10.74 23.55
C ASN A 187 -5.90 11.03 23.28
N PRO A 188 -6.59 11.85 24.11
CA PRO A 188 -8.03 12.07 23.94
C PRO A 188 -8.44 12.68 22.59
N ALA A 189 -7.63 13.60 22.05
CA ALA A 189 -7.91 14.22 20.75
C ALA A 189 -7.75 13.24 19.60
N GLU A 190 -6.69 12.42 19.59
CA GLU A 190 -6.52 11.37 18.59
C GLU A 190 -7.53 10.24 18.74
N ALA A 191 -7.83 9.83 19.98
CA ALA A 191 -8.87 8.83 20.26
C ALA A 191 -10.22 9.27 19.70
N SER A 192 -10.59 10.54 19.86
CA SER A 192 -11.82 11.10 19.27
C SER A 192 -11.81 11.02 17.74
N ARG A 193 -10.68 11.35 17.09
CA ARG A 193 -10.55 11.20 15.62
C ARG A 193 -10.59 9.74 15.18
N ILE A 194 -9.92 8.83 15.91
CA ILE A 194 -9.86 7.40 15.58
C ILE A 194 -11.27 6.76 15.70
N THR A 195 -12.11 7.23 16.61
CA THR A 195 -13.51 6.77 16.70
C THR A 195 -14.38 7.26 15.54
N ASP A 196 -13.99 8.30 14.83
CA ASP A 196 -14.67 8.74 13.60
C ASP A 196 -14.37 7.80 12.42
N SER A 197 -15.44 7.31 11.79
CA SER A 197 -15.34 6.38 10.66
C SER A 197 -14.69 7.03 9.43
N SER A 198 -14.88 8.33 9.22
CA SER A 198 -14.29 9.07 8.10
C SER A 198 -12.77 9.21 8.26
N TYR A 199 -12.29 9.34 9.50
CA TYR A 199 -10.86 9.37 9.79
C TYR A 199 -10.20 8.03 9.45
N ARG A 200 -10.83 6.91 9.83
CA ARG A 200 -10.33 5.56 9.48
C ARG A 200 -10.37 5.29 7.98
N GLU A 201 -11.37 5.83 7.27
CA GLU A 201 -11.40 5.75 5.80
C GLU A 201 -10.21 6.50 5.17
N ARG A 202 -9.85 7.69 5.68
CA ARG A 202 -8.67 8.43 5.21
C ARG A 202 -7.37 7.66 5.46
N ILE A 203 -7.23 7.00 6.62
CA ILE A 203 -6.09 6.11 6.89
C ILE A 203 -5.99 5.03 5.82
N ALA A 204 -7.07 4.30 5.57
CA ALA A 204 -7.09 3.20 4.61
C ALA A 204 -6.74 3.66 3.19
N ARG A 205 -7.32 4.78 2.72
CA ARG A 205 -7.00 5.37 1.41
C ARG A 205 -5.56 5.79 1.28
N ALA A 206 -4.99 6.41 2.31
CA ALA A 206 -3.59 6.85 2.30
C ALA A 206 -2.62 5.66 2.24
N ILE A 207 -2.89 4.59 2.99
CA ILE A 207 -2.11 3.36 2.96
C ILE A 207 -2.22 2.68 1.59
N ALA A 208 -3.43 2.56 1.03
CA ALA A 208 -3.64 2.02 -0.31
C ALA A 208 -2.85 2.79 -1.36
N ALA A 209 -2.91 4.13 -1.34
CA ALA A 209 -2.16 4.98 -2.26
C ALA A 209 -0.64 4.81 -2.15
N GLY A 210 -0.13 4.46 -0.95
CA GLY A 210 1.28 4.12 -0.75
C GLY A 210 1.64 2.74 -1.31
N ILE A 211 0.80 1.73 -1.07
CA ILE A 211 0.97 0.37 -1.57
C ILE A 211 1.01 0.35 -3.10
N MET A 212 0.09 1.08 -3.74
CA MET A 212 -0.01 1.17 -5.21
C MET A 212 1.22 1.76 -5.90
N ARG A 213 2.17 2.32 -5.15
CA ARG A 213 3.44 2.86 -5.66
C ARG A 213 4.64 1.94 -5.42
N TYR A 214 4.41 0.80 -4.77
CA TYR A 214 5.47 -0.17 -4.47
C TYR A 214 5.62 -1.14 -5.64
N ASP A 215 6.77 -1.14 -6.28
CA ASP A 215 7.22 -1.99 -7.39
C ASP A 215 8.32 -2.97 -6.96
#